data_799f14ef0950860e76f57aa3433c81aa
#
_entry.id   799f14ef0950860e76f57aa3433c81aa
#
_cell.length_a   1.000
_cell.length_b   1.000
_cell.length_c   1.000
_cell.angle_alpha   90.00
_cell.angle_beta   90.00
_cell.angle_gamma   90.00
#
_symmetry.space_group_name_H-M   'P 1'
#
loop_
_entity.id
_entity.type
_entity.pdbx_description
1 polymer ?
#
loop_
_entity_poly.entity_id
_entity_poly.type
_entity_poly.pdbx_seq_one_letter_code
_entity_poly.pdbx_strand_id
1 'polypeptide(L)'
;MSILFFDDASRESLLPLSFTRPVADFRIGILTIAEKWAKRLSATSYSFVTEGYLQEKFPMDLADDNLFINGSICPDEELEKSIKSLQVGEALVSNSLLIAVKLSEKEAQSFNYSDFSSYKSIAYAGSFIKITYPEDLFSLNDAELRKDFNLLTTGRTSAKISASNTILGNNFFAEEGASAECATFNTLE
;
A
#
# COMPACT_ATOMS: atom_id res chain seq x y z
N MET A 1 -3.26 -17.38 -3.33
CA MET A 1 -2.26 -16.35 -3.69
C MET A 1 -1.91 -15.58 -2.43
N SER A 2 -0.64 -15.49 -2.08
CA SER A 2 -0.13 -14.65 -0.99
C SER A 2 0.37 -13.32 -1.55
N ILE A 3 0.15 -12.22 -0.82
CA ILE A 3 0.75 -10.91 -1.13
C ILE A 3 1.90 -10.67 -0.18
N LEU A 4 3.07 -10.34 -0.74
CA LEU A 4 4.27 -10.05 0.03
C LEU A 4 4.79 -8.66 -0.35
N PHE A 5 5.03 -7.83 0.64
CA PHE A 5 5.65 -6.52 0.43
C PHE A 5 7.15 -6.62 0.71
N PHE A 6 7.97 -6.25 -0.28
CA PHE A 6 9.40 -6.23 -0.10
C PHE A 6 9.93 -4.81 0.10
N ASP A 7 10.92 -4.68 0.97
CA ASP A 7 11.69 -3.46 1.13
C ASP A 7 12.76 -3.37 0.03
N ASP A 8 12.85 -2.23 -0.64
CA ASP A 8 13.92 -1.89 -1.58
C ASP A 8 14.94 -0.92 -0.95
N ALA A 9 15.86 -0.39 -1.74
CA ALA A 9 16.88 0.54 -1.27
C ALA A 9 16.33 1.83 -0.61
N SER A 10 15.05 2.18 -0.83
CA SER A 10 14.44 3.33 -0.15
C SER A 10 14.33 3.14 1.37
N ARG A 11 14.36 1.88 1.84
CA ARG A 11 14.40 1.59 3.27
C ARG A 11 15.53 2.34 4.01
N GLU A 12 16.73 2.40 3.41
CA GLU A 12 17.88 3.11 4.00
C GLU A 12 17.65 4.61 4.06
N SER A 13 17.07 5.20 3.00
CA SER A 13 16.73 6.62 2.94
C SER A 13 15.63 7.02 3.91
N LEU A 14 14.79 6.05 4.33
CA LEU A 14 13.68 6.23 5.27
C LEU A 14 14.08 6.04 6.75
N LEU A 15 15.36 5.79 7.04
CA LEU A 15 15.85 5.79 8.41
C LEU A 15 15.71 7.20 9.04
N PRO A 16 15.39 7.28 10.34
CA PRO A 16 15.27 6.18 11.32
C PRO A 16 13.88 5.52 11.37
N LEU A 17 12.90 5.94 10.57
CA LEU A 17 11.52 5.45 10.64
C LEU A 17 11.41 3.95 10.32
N SER A 18 12.22 3.48 9.38
CA SER A 18 12.29 2.08 8.94
C SER A 18 13.01 1.13 9.91
N PHE A 19 13.57 1.61 11.01
CA PHE A 19 14.20 0.73 12.01
C PHE A 19 13.24 -0.25 12.66
N THR A 20 12.00 0.14 12.86
CA THR A 20 11.06 -0.65 13.67
C THR A 20 9.97 -1.35 12.85
N ARG A 21 9.95 -1.13 11.54
CA ARG A 21 8.92 -1.68 10.66
C ARG A 21 9.33 -1.71 9.20
N PRO A 22 8.71 -2.58 8.36
CA PRO A 22 8.85 -2.54 6.90
C PRO A 22 8.30 -1.24 6.32
N VAL A 23 8.78 -0.87 5.13
CA VAL A 23 8.32 0.35 4.45
C VAL A 23 6.82 0.30 4.14
N ALA A 24 6.29 -0.84 3.74
CA ALA A 24 4.86 -0.98 3.47
C ALA A 24 3.96 -0.81 4.72
N ASP A 25 4.51 -0.89 5.92
CA ASP A 25 3.79 -0.61 7.19
C ASP A 25 3.78 0.90 7.54
N PHE A 26 4.35 1.76 6.72
CA PHE A 26 4.19 3.21 6.89
C PHE A 26 2.78 3.64 6.54
N ARG A 27 2.22 4.48 7.43
CA ARG A 27 0.94 5.13 7.20
C ARG A 27 1.16 6.42 6.40
N ILE A 28 0.44 6.52 5.30
CA ILE A 28 0.34 7.72 4.49
C ILE A 28 -1.14 7.88 4.06
N GLY A 29 -1.78 8.97 4.45
CA GLY A 29 -3.24 9.06 4.42
C GLY A 29 -3.87 8.35 5.62
N ILE A 30 -4.97 7.62 5.39
CA ILE A 30 -5.73 6.90 6.42
C ILE A 30 -5.14 5.51 6.68
N LEU A 31 -4.63 4.87 5.64
CA LEU A 31 -4.16 3.48 5.63
C LEU A 31 -2.63 3.40 5.57
N THR A 32 -2.06 2.25 5.95
CA THR A 32 -0.69 1.90 5.58
C THR A 32 -0.62 1.54 4.09
N ILE A 33 0.58 1.57 3.51
CA ILE A 33 0.76 1.18 2.10
C ILE A 33 0.28 -0.26 1.88
N ALA A 34 0.61 -1.17 2.81
CA ALA A 34 0.15 -2.56 2.75
C ALA A 34 -1.38 -2.68 2.83
N GLU A 35 -2.03 -1.93 3.72
CA GLU A 35 -3.50 -1.91 3.84
C GLU A 35 -4.19 -1.40 2.58
N LYS A 36 -3.62 -0.37 1.92
CA LYS A 36 -4.13 0.15 0.64
C LYS A 36 -4.12 -0.94 -0.43
N TRP A 37 -2.98 -1.60 -0.61
CA TRP A 37 -2.84 -2.70 -1.55
C TRP A 37 -3.76 -3.87 -1.24
N ALA A 38 -3.84 -4.29 0.01
CA ALA A 38 -4.71 -5.38 0.44
C ALA A 38 -6.18 -5.09 0.09
N LYS A 39 -6.65 -3.87 0.36
CA LYS A 39 -8.03 -3.47 0.00
C LYS A 39 -8.28 -3.48 -1.50
N ARG A 40 -7.38 -2.92 -2.31
CA ARG A 40 -7.52 -2.88 -3.77
C ARG A 40 -7.46 -4.27 -4.41
N LEU A 41 -6.61 -5.14 -3.90
CA LEU A 41 -6.46 -6.50 -4.38
C LEU A 41 -7.45 -7.49 -3.75
N SER A 42 -8.33 -7.01 -2.85
CA SER A 42 -9.29 -7.83 -2.09
C SER A 42 -8.61 -8.98 -1.32
N ALA A 43 -7.40 -8.72 -0.81
CA ALA A 43 -6.64 -9.69 -0.05
C ALA A 43 -7.07 -9.68 1.43
N THR A 44 -7.18 -10.86 2.01
CA THR A 44 -7.52 -11.04 3.44
C THR A 44 -6.29 -11.06 4.35
N SER A 45 -5.11 -11.31 3.78
CA SER A 45 -3.82 -11.34 4.49
C SER A 45 -2.69 -10.91 3.56
N TYR A 46 -1.61 -10.47 4.17
CA TYR A 46 -0.35 -10.14 3.51
C TYR A 46 0.81 -10.35 4.47
N SER A 47 2.02 -10.46 3.93
CA SER A 47 3.24 -10.64 4.69
C SER A 47 4.38 -9.76 4.15
N PHE A 48 5.58 -9.86 4.74
CA PHE A 48 6.66 -8.93 4.43
C PHE A 48 7.98 -9.64 4.16
N VAL A 49 8.74 -9.10 3.22
CA VAL A 49 10.14 -9.43 2.97
C VAL A 49 10.96 -8.23 3.39
N THR A 50 11.52 -8.30 4.59
CA THR A 50 12.22 -7.20 5.26
C THR A 50 13.45 -7.72 6.00
N GLU A 51 14.11 -6.84 6.75
CA GLU A 51 15.30 -7.17 7.53
C GLU A 51 15.07 -8.32 8.52
N GLY A 52 16.07 -9.18 8.68
CA GLY A 52 15.98 -10.38 9.51
C GLY A 52 15.56 -10.11 10.97
N TYR A 53 15.96 -8.99 11.55
CA TYR A 53 15.59 -8.62 12.92
C TYR A 53 14.12 -8.17 13.06
N LEU A 54 13.44 -7.87 11.95
CA LEU A 54 12.01 -7.54 11.94
C LEU A 54 11.11 -8.75 11.70
N GLN A 55 11.67 -9.87 11.22
CA GLN A 55 10.87 -11.02 10.77
C GLN A 55 10.08 -11.71 11.90
N GLU A 56 10.49 -11.60 13.16
CA GLU A 56 9.69 -12.10 14.28
C GLU A 56 8.33 -11.41 14.36
N LYS A 57 8.30 -10.11 14.12
CA LYS A 57 7.07 -9.30 14.15
C LYS A 57 6.37 -9.22 12.78
N PHE A 58 7.14 -9.28 11.72
CA PHE A 58 6.69 -9.14 10.33
C PHE A 58 7.16 -10.36 9.52
N PRO A 59 6.54 -11.53 9.73
CA PRO A 59 6.96 -12.76 9.08
C PRO A 59 6.73 -12.73 7.57
N MET A 60 7.48 -13.56 6.86
CA MET A 60 7.27 -13.87 5.46
C MET A 60 6.48 -15.18 5.36
N ASP A 61 5.30 -15.13 4.75
CA ASP A 61 4.43 -16.29 4.49
C ASP A 61 4.31 -16.56 3.00
N LEU A 62 4.86 -17.66 2.54
CA LEU A 62 4.78 -18.11 1.15
C LEU A 62 3.58 -19.04 0.94
N ALA A 63 3.04 -19.00 -0.28
CA ALA A 63 2.02 -19.90 -0.78
C ALA A 63 2.46 -20.48 -2.14
N ASP A 64 1.63 -21.32 -2.75
CA ASP A 64 1.90 -21.87 -4.09
C ASP A 64 2.05 -20.76 -5.16
N ASP A 65 1.32 -19.65 -4.98
CA ASP A 65 1.29 -18.50 -5.87
C ASP A 65 1.52 -17.22 -5.04
N ASN A 66 2.57 -16.46 -5.35
CA ASN A 66 3.05 -15.34 -4.56
C ASN A 66 3.17 -14.08 -5.40
N LEU A 67 2.59 -12.99 -4.93
CA LEU A 67 2.69 -11.67 -5.54
C LEU A 67 3.55 -10.78 -4.65
N PHE A 68 4.77 -10.51 -5.07
CA PHE A 68 5.68 -9.56 -4.41
C PHE A 68 5.41 -8.15 -4.94
N ILE A 69 5.23 -7.20 -4.06
CA ILE A 69 5.00 -5.78 -4.38
C ILE A 69 6.02 -4.93 -3.63
N ASN A 70 6.60 -3.95 -4.32
CA ASN A 70 7.49 -2.99 -3.70
C ASN A 70 6.75 -2.18 -2.62
N GLY A 71 7.17 -2.33 -1.38
CA GLY A 71 6.53 -1.75 -0.20
C GLY A 71 6.58 -0.22 -0.12
N SER A 72 7.40 0.43 -0.96
CA SER A 72 7.49 1.88 -1.03
C SER A 72 6.53 2.53 -2.02
N ILE A 73 5.75 1.74 -2.77
CA ILE A 73 4.86 2.21 -3.84
C ILE A 73 3.41 2.23 -3.37
N CYS A 74 2.79 3.41 -3.43
CA CYS A 74 1.36 3.57 -3.19
C CYS A 74 0.54 3.10 -4.40
N PRO A 75 -0.58 2.39 -4.19
CA PRO A 75 -1.41 1.90 -5.29
C PRO A 75 -2.26 3.01 -5.92
N ASP A 76 -2.50 2.85 -7.22
CA ASP A 76 -3.57 3.51 -7.96
C ASP A 76 -4.30 2.49 -8.86
N GLU A 77 -5.30 2.94 -9.60
CA GLU A 77 -6.14 2.05 -10.42
C GLU A 77 -5.39 1.44 -11.62
N GLU A 78 -4.48 2.18 -12.24
CA GLU A 78 -3.72 1.71 -13.41
C GLU A 78 -2.68 0.68 -12.99
N LEU A 79 -1.99 0.97 -11.90
CA LEU A 79 -0.99 0.08 -11.32
C LEU A 79 -1.64 -1.21 -10.80
N GLU A 80 -2.81 -1.09 -10.15
CA GLU A 80 -3.62 -2.24 -9.71
C GLU A 80 -3.98 -3.16 -10.88
N LYS A 81 -4.47 -2.59 -12.00
CA LYS A 81 -4.82 -3.36 -13.22
C LYS A 81 -3.59 -4.07 -13.79
N SER A 82 -2.47 -3.38 -13.86
CA SER A 82 -1.21 -3.92 -14.38
C SER A 82 -0.71 -5.08 -13.53
N ILE A 83 -0.75 -4.94 -12.20
CA ILE A 83 -0.33 -6.00 -11.27
C ILE A 83 -1.26 -7.22 -11.33
N LYS A 84 -2.58 -7.00 -11.41
CA LYS A 84 -3.56 -8.09 -11.55
C LYS A 84 -3.39 -8.91 -12.84
N SER A 85 -2.82 -8.33 -13.87
CA SER A 85 -2.59 -9.01 -15.16
C SER A 85 -1.34 -9.90 -15.19
N LEU A 86 -0.44 -9.77 -14.20
CA LEU A 86 0.81 -10.53 -14.17
C LEU A 86 0.57 -12.05 -14.09
N GLN A 87 1.36 -12.76 -14.88
CA GLN A 87 1.45 -14.21 -14.81
C GLN A 87 2.68 -14.62 -13.98
N VAL A 88 2.70 -15.87 -13.52
CA VAL A 88 3.87 -16.43 -12.81
C VAL A 88 5.12 -16.31 -13.68
N GLY A 89 6.22 -15.81 -13.11
CA GLY A 89 7.47 -15.51 -13.81
C GLY A 89 7.51 -14.14 -14.49
N GLU A 90 6.47 -13.30 -14.35
CA GLU A 90 6.45 -11.94 -14.91
C GLU A 90 6.70 -10.88 -13.84
N ALA A 91 7.57 -9.92 -14.19
CA ALA A 91 7.94 -8.77 -13.35
C ALA A 91 7.48 -7.45 -13.99
N LEU A 92 6.73 -6.65 -13.26
CA LEU A 92 6.35 -5.28 -13.63
C LEU A 92 7.48 -4.33 -13.26
N VAL A 93 8.04 -3.62 -14.23
CA VAL A 93 9.26 -2.83 -14.07
C VAL A 93 9.07 -1.42 -14.67
N SER A 94 9.56 -0.40 -13.98
CA SER A 94 9.67 0.96 -14.51
C SER A 94 11.09 1.49 -14.30
N ASN A 95 11.79 1.85 -15.40
CA ASN A 95 13.15 2.43 -15.35
C ASN A 95 14.12 1.68 -14.42
N SER A 96 14.21 0.37 -14.54
CA SER A 96 15.04 -0.51 -13.70
C SER A 96 14.57 -0.65 -12.24
N LEU A 97 13.42 -0.11 -11.88
CA LEU A 97 12.79 -0.34 -10.58
C LEU A 97 11.80 -1.50 -10.69
N LEU A 98 11.96 -2.51 -9.85
CA LEU A 98 10.98 -3.57 -9.69
C LEU A 98 9.77 -3.03 -8.91
N ILE A 99 8.60 -3.00 -9.56
CA ILE A 99 7.32 -2.60 -8.94
C ILE A 99 6.67 -3.81 -8.28
N ALA A 100 6.52 -4.89 -9.05
CA ALA A 100 5.92 -6.13 -8.56
C ALA A 100 6.41 -7.31 -9.40
N VAL A 101 6.36 -8.52 -8.83
CA VAL A 101 6.64 -9.77 -9.55
C VAL A 101 5.74 -10.87 -9.01
N LYS A 102 5.27 -11.72 -9.90
CA LYS A 102 4.46 -12.89 -9.55
C LYS A 102 5.28 -14.15 -9.69
N LEU A 103 5.40 -14.92 -8.60
CA LEU A 103 6.32 -16.07 -8.51
C LEU A 103 5.61 -17.31 -7.98
N SER A 104 6.03 -18.48 -8.47
CA SER A 104 5.74 -19.76 -7.82
C SER A 104 6.43 -19.85 -6.44
N GLU A 105 6.01 -20.78 -5.59
CA GLU A 105 6.63 -21.01 -4.29
C GLU A 105 8.16 -21.25 -4.40
N LYS A 106 8.57 -22.06 -5.38
CA LYS A 106 9.98 -22.39 -5.61
C LYS A 106 10.83 -21.15 -5.97
N GLU A 107 10.32 -20.29 -6.84
CA GLU A 107 11.00 -19.05 -7.24
C GLU A 107 11.01 -18.04 -6.09
N ALA A 108 9.94 -18.00 -5.31
CA ALA A 108 9.79 -17.10 -4.17
C ALA A 108 10.83 -17.33 -3.07
N GLN A 109 11.28 -18.57 -2.87
CA GLN A 109 12.32 -18.91 -1.88
C GLN A 109 13.69 -18.27 -2.19
N SER A 110 13.96 -17.97 -3.47
CA SER A 110 15.20 -17.34 -3.94
C SER A 110 15.00 -15.88 -4.37
N PHE A 111 13.88 -15.27 -4.01
CA PHE A 111 13.57 -13.90 -4.42
C PHE A 111 14.62 -12.89 -3.95
N ASN A 112 15.09 -12.07 -4.90
CA ASN A 112 15.97 -10.95 -4.65
C ASN A 112 15.50 -9.74 -5.47
N TYR A 113 15.08 -8.68 -4.81
CA TYR A 113 14.57 -7.48 -5.50
C TYR A 113 15.65 -6.74 -6.33
N SER A 114 16.93 -6.97 -6.04
CA SER A 114 18.05 -6.35 -6.76
C SER A 114 18.44 -7.08 -8.04
N ASP A 115 18.01 -8.33 -8.18
CA ASP A 115 18.25 -9.14 -9.39
C ASP A 115 16.95 -9.84 -9.82
N PHE A 116 16.27 -9.23 -10.75
CA PHE A 116 15.05 -9.74 -11.37
C PHE A 116 15.23 -10.06 -12.87
N SER A 117 16.48 -10.17 -13.32
CA SER A 117 16.84 -10.41 -14.72
C SER A 117 16.35 -11.78 -15.25
N SER A 118 16.12 -12.72 -14.33
CA SER A 118 15.58 -14.06 -14.66
C SER A 118 14.09 -14.06 -14.97
N TYR A 119 13.35 -13.00 -14.64
CA TYR A 119 11.93 -12.92 -14.88
C TYR A 119 11.60 -12.17 -16.17
N LYS A 120 10.47 -12.50 -16.77
CA LYS A 120 9.98 -11.79 -17.96
C LYS A 120 9.53 -10.38 -17.57
N SER A 121 10.29 -9.37 -17.97
CA SER A 121 10.00 -7.97 -17.66
C SER A 121 8.84 -7.44 -18.52
N ILE A 122 7.85 -6.88 -17.83
CA ILE A 122 6.74 -6.11 -18.40
C ILE A 122 6.98 -4.64 -18.05
N ALA A 123 7.15 -3.79 -19.06
CA ALA A 123 7.40 -2.37 -18.83
C ALA A 123 6.13 -1.64 -18.37
N TYR A 124 6.23 -0.91 -17.27
CA TYR A 124 5.19 0.02 -16.82
C TYR A 124 5.56 1.45 -17.21
N ALA A 125 4.73 2.08 -18.04
CA ALA A 125 4.95 3.43 -18.54
C ALA A 125 4.12 4.50 -17.79
N GLY A 126 3.24 4.08 -16.88
CA GLY A 126 2.43 5.00 -16.07
C GLY A 126 3.23 5.70 -14.97
N SER A 127 2.64 6.73 -14.39
CA SER A 127 3.18 7.36 -13.17
C SER A 127 2.69 6.62 -11.93
N PHE A 128 3.45 6.69 -10.85
CA PHE A 128 3.07 6.16 -9.54
C PHE A 128 3.73 6.97 -8.42
N ILE A 129 3.14 6.91 -7.24
CA ILE A 129 3.71 7.51 -6.03
C ILE A 129 4.64 6.49 -5.37
N LYS A 130 5.89 6.89 -5.15
CA LYS A 130 6.90 6.13 -4.41
C LYS A 130 7.37 6.94 -3.21
N ILE A 131 7.38 6.32 -2.04
CA ILE A 131 7.95 6.90 -0.82
C ILE A 131 9.43 6.56 -0.80
N THR A 132 10.28 7.58 -0.83
CA THR A 132 11.74 7.44 -0.85
C THR A 132 12.40 8.09 0.35
N TYR A 133 11.88 9.22 0.80
CA TYR A 133 12.41 10.00 1.91
C TYR A 133 11.33 10.27 2.97
N PRO A 134 11.70 10.54 4.24
CA PRO A 134 10.72 10.82 5.30
C PRO A 134 9.76 11.97 4.99
N GLU A 135 10.21 13.00 4.27
CA GLU A 135 9.39 14.14 3.86
C GLU A 135 8.29 13.77 2.88
N ASP A 136 8.42 12.66 2.13
CA ASP A 136 7.37 12.19 1.23
C ASP A 136 6.09 11.82 2.00
N LEU A 137 6.25 11.32 3.24
CA LEU A 137 5.12 11.00 4.11
C LEU A 137 4.27 12.22 4.45
N PHE A 138 4.85 13.42 4.45
CA PHE A 138 4.14 14.67 4.71
C PHE A 138 3.62 15.29 3.42
N SER A 139 4.49 15.42 2.42
CA SER A 139 4.17 16.13 1.19
C SER A 139 3.10 15.43 0.35
N LEU A 140 3.03 14.11 0.41
CA LEU A 140 2.08 13.29 -0.35
C LEU A 140 0.85 12.89 0.48
N ASN A 141 0.83 13.18 1.79
CA ASN A 141 -0.22 12.73 2.70
C ASN A 141 -1.62 13.18 2.31
N ASP A 142 -1.79 14.43 1.90
CA ASP A 142 -3.10 14.98 1.51
C ASP A 142 -3.70 14.22 0.32
N ALA A 143 -2.91 14.04 -0.73
CA ALA A 143 -3.34 13.31 -1.91
C ALA A 143 -3.73 11.86 -1.58
N GLU A 144 -2.94 11.20 -0.75
CA GLU A 144 -3.20 9.81 -0.33
C GLU A 144 -4.38 9.70 0.62
N LEU A 145 -4.60 10.69 1.50
CA LEU A 145 -5.76 10.75 2.39
C LEU A 145 -7.07 10.83 1.58
N ARG A 146 -7.10 11.66 0.53
CA ARG A 146 -8.28 11.78 -0.36
C ARG A 146 -8.56 10.48 -1.12
N LYS A 147 -7.51 9.81 -1.61
CA LYS A 147 -7.65 8.49 -2.27
C LYS A 147 -8.18 7.44 -1.31
N ASP A 148 -7.66 7.41 -0.09
CA ASP A 148 -8.10 6.48 0.94
C ASP A 148 -9.53 6.74 1.38
N PHE A 149 -9.92 8.00 1.55
CA PHE A 149 -11.30 8.37 1.86
C PHE A 149 -12.25 7.80 0.82
N ASN A 150 -11.95 8.01 -0.47
CA ASN A 150 -12.75 7.46 -1.56
C ASN A 150 -12.76 5.92 -1.55
N LEU A 151 -11.58 5.29 -1.37
CA LEU A 151 -11.46 3.83 -1.31
C LEU A 151 -12.30 3.22 -0.16
N LEU A 152 -12.37 3.90 0.97
CA LEU A 152 -13.04 3.42 2.17
C LEU A 152 -14.53 3.70 2.18
N THR A 153 -15.00 4.75 1.50
CA THR A 153 -16.38 5.23 1.61
C THR A 153 -17.24 4.98 0.38
N THR A 154 -16.62 4.74 -0.80
CA THR A 154 -17.36 4.49 -2.04
C THR A 154 -18.31 3.29 -1.89
N GLY A 155 -19.59 3.52 -2.21
CA GLY A 155 -20.65 2.49 -2.12
C GLY A 155 -21.13 2.22 -0.70
N ARG A 156 -20.65 2.97 0.31
CA ARG A 156 -21.09 2.84 1.71
C ARG A 156 -21.96 4.02 2.14
N THR A 157 -22.78 3.80 3.14
CA THR A 157 -23.62 4.85 3.75
C THR A 157 -23.01 5.25 5.09
N SER A 158 -22.79 6.56 5.28
CA SER A 158 -22.32 7.11 6.55
C SER A 158 -23.35 6.88 7.66
N ALA A 159 -22.89 6.51 8.84
CA ALA A 159 -23.74 6.49 10.04
C ALA A 159 -24.24 7.90 10.37
N LYS A 160 -25.41 7.99 10.99
CA LYS A 160 -25.97 9.25 11.44
C LYS A 160 -25.29 9.69 12.74
N ILE A 161 -24.91 10.96 12.79
CA ILE A 161 -24.45 11.62 14.03
C ILE A 161 -25.52 12.59 14.55
N SER A 162 -25.35 13.07 15.78
CA SER A 162 -26.28 14.00 16.41
C SER A 162 -26.51 15.27 15.59
N ALA A 163 -27.74 15.76 15.57
CA ALA A 163 -28.11 17.03 14.92
C ALA A 163 -27.51 18.26 15.60
N SER A 164 -26.87 18.11 16.76
CA SER A 164 -26.12 19.19 17.44
C SER A 164 -24.82 19.55 16.70
N ASN A 165 -24.38 18.72 15.72
CA ASN A 165 -23.17 18.96 14.96
C ASN A 165 -23.44 19.80 13.70
N THR A 166 -22.43 20.55 13.27
CA THR A 166 -22.41 21.27 12.01
C THR A 166 -21.42 20.62 11.06
N ILE A 167 -21.85 20.26 9.85
CA ILE A 167 -20.97 19.73 8.80
C ILE A 167 -20.90 20.77 7.68
N LEU A 168 -19.68 21.24 7.39
CA LEU A 168 -19.37 22.14 6.28
C LEU A 168 -18.60 21.35 5.22
N GLY A 169 -19.17 21.27 4.00
CA GLY A 169 -18.61 20.46 2.91
C GLY A 169 -19.25 19.08 2.81
N ASN A 170 -18.72 18.25 1.88
CA ASN A 170 -19.34 16.98 1.51
C ASN A 170 -18.48 15.75 1.85
N ASN A 171 -17.21 15.95 2.24
CA ASN A 171 -16.25 14.87 2.49
C ASN A 171 -16.29 14.43 3.96
N PHE A 172 -17.47 14.03 4.44
CA PHE A 172 -17.69 13.55 5.79
C PHE A 172 -18.25 12.12 5.76
N PHE A 173 -17.69 11.26 6.59
CA PHE A 173 -18.16 9.90 6.78
C PHE A 173 -18.00 9.48 8.24
N ALA A 174 -19.06 9.00 8.85
CA ALA A 174 -19.04 8.41 10.19
C ALA A 174 -19.19 6.89 10.08
N GLU A 175 -18.30 6.16 10.74
CA GLU A 175 -18.41 4.70 10.87
C GLU A 175 -19.53 4.34 11.86
N GLU A 176 -20.04 3.11 11.77
CA GLU A 176 -21.01 2.59 12.72
C GLU A 176 -20.47 2.64 14.15
N GLY A 177 -21.26 3.16 15.07
CA GLY A 177 -20.84 3.37 16.46
C GLY A 177 -20.06 4.67 16.72
N ALA A 178 -19.74 5.47 15.70
CA ALA A 178 -19.15 6.79 15.90
C ALA A 178 -20.15 7.75 16.53
N SER A 179 -19.71 8.57 17.47
CA SER A 179 -20.52 9.62 18.12
C SER A 179 -19.79 10.95 18.16
N ALA A 180 -20.53 12.02 17.97
CA ALA A 180 -20.06 13.39 18.15
C ALA A 180 -21.22 14.28 18.55
N GLU A 181 -20.94 15.27 19.41
CA GLU A 181 -21.91 16.24 19.92
C GLU A 181 -21.29 17.65 19.90
N CYS A 182 -22.10 18.62 19.50
CA CYS A 182 -21.74 20.04 19.53
C CYS A 182 -20.41 20.37 18.81
N ALA A 183 -20.08 19.61 17.75
CA ALA A 183 -18.85 19.78 16.98
C ALA A 183 -19.11 20.44 15.62
N THR A 184 -18.10 21.12 15.10
CA THR A 184 -18.08 21.59 13.71
C THR A 184 -17.03 20.81 12.93
N PHE A 185 -17.47 20.08 11.90
CA PHE A 185 -16.61 19.37 10.94
C PHE A 185 -16.49 20.23 9.70
N ASN A 186 -15.31 20.75 9.44
CA ASN A 186 -15.05 21.56 8.25
C ASN A 186 -14.26 20.72 7.23
N THR A 187 -14.89 20.40 6.13
CA THR A 187 -14.29 19.70 4.97
C THR A 187 -14.30 20.58 3.71
N LEU A 188 -14.49 21.89 3.87
CA LEU A 188 -14.31 22.88 2.80
C LEU A 188 -12.81 23.05 2.54
N GLU A 189 -12.45 23.14 1.26
CA GLU A 189 -11.10 23.44 0.79
C GLU A 189 -10.96 24.90 0.43
#